data_ceb5709fed35dea0b6dbaa95955ef7a7
#
_entry.id   ceb5709fed35dea0b6dbaa95955ef7a7
#
_cell.length_a   1.000
_cell.length_b   1.000
_cell.length_c   1.000
_cell.angle_alpha   90.00
_cell.angle_beta   90.00
_cell.angle_gamma   90.00
#
_symmetry.space_group_name_H-M   'P 1'
#
loop_
_entity.id
_entity.type
_entity.pdbx_description
1 polymer ?
#
loop_
_entity_poly.entity_id
_entity_poly.type
_entity_poly.pdbx_seq_one_letter_code
_entity_poly.pdbx_strand_id
1 'polypeptide(L)'
;MNIPTVDLTDLSSNEPARVERGAAALREAFGVFGLVYVKNHGVDTQALQRFYDSFATFVARPLEAKRSSGRAEIWYQRGWTPPNTEVAVAGNGQPDFKECYFAAPYPTDEASALEFPNLYPENIWPPDAPPFFQEGLLTLGRSLHEAGLELLRGAALAMGLPHSVFADLCQRGPHVTRALQYLPLSGSQVNTGILWGEEHTDFNLLTLLPGGRFLNPQGQPAPGPDDKSGLYLRTRSTPEEPQGRLVRGSSPSGCIVAQVGQQLEILTGGTFLATPHVITAPGVPGWQRQSAAHFMHVHTSTVLFPLARFRTPEAVRNYAPPVLAGTYDIKTLVDIGLAPPSALDQLGYRHYDRLNRQRAGGSKV
;
A
#
# COMPACT_ATOMS: atom_id res chain seq x y z
N MET A 1 -12.62 21.25 6.47
CA MET A 1 -11.59 20.48 7.21
C MET A 1 -10.37 20.36 6.31
N ASN A 2 -9.19 20.72 6.80
CA ASN A 2 -7.95 20.58 6.03
C ASN A 2 -7.15 19.41 6.61
N ILE A 3 -6.70 18.49 5.76
CA ILE A 3 -5.81 17.41 6.14
C ILE A 3 -4.50 18.04 6.63
N PRO A 4 -3.99 17.65 7.82
CA PRO A 4 -2.74 18.18 8.36
C PRO A 4 -1.53 17.88 7.46
N THR A 5 -0.52 18.74 7.54
CA THR A 5 0.80 18.53 6.91
C THR A 5 1.83 18.36 8.02
N VAL A 6 2.65 17.31 7.91
CA VAL A 6 3.78 17.03 8.79
C VAL A 6 5.07 17.29 8.05
N ASP A 7 6.00 17.98 8.69
CA ASP A 7 7.38 18.13 8.23
C ASP A 7 8.25 17.05 8.89
N LEU A 8 8.86 16.17 8.10
CA LEU A 8 9.72 15.10 8.65
C LEU A 8 10.92 15.65 9.43
N THR A 9 11.40 16.86 9.09
CA THR A 9 12.48 17.48 9.86
C THR A 9 12.06 17.89 11.27
N ASP A 10 10.77 18.05 11.54
CA ASP A 10 10.27 18.29 12.89
C ASP A 10 10.33 16.99 13.72
N LEU A 11 9.95 15.85 13.13
CA LEU A 11 9.98 14.55 13.84
C LEU A 11 11.38 14.09 14.20
N SER A 12 12.38 14.38 13.37
CA SER A 12 13.80 14.06 13.58
C SER A 12 14.60 15.17 14.27
N SER A 13 13.92 16.22 14.76
CA SER A 13 14.59 17.35 15.42
C SER A 13 15.12 17.01 16.82
N ASN A 14 16.22 17.63 17.21
CA ASN A 14 16.70 17.61 18.60
C ASN A 14 15.92 18.57 19.52
N GLU A 15 15.01 19.38 18.98
CA GLU A 15 14.18 20.31 19.74
C GLU A 15 12.85 19.65 20.15
N PRO A 16 12.58 19.40 21.45
CA PRO A 16 11.37 18.69 21.89
C PRO A 16 10.07 19.33 21.41
N ALA A 17 10.02 20.66 21.33
CA ALA A 17 8.83 21.39 20.88
C ALA A 17 8.52 21.16 19.38
N ARG A 18 9.53 20.93 18.54
CA ARG A 18 9.33 20.57 17.13
C ARG A 18 8.79 19.15 17.00
N VAL A 19 9.42 18.21 17.74
CA VAL A 19 8.98 16.80 17.76
C VAL A 19 7.52 16.71 18.21
N GLU A 20 7.14 17.40 19.29
CA GLU A 20 5.76 17.40 19.78
C GLU A 20 4.78 17.99 18.78
N ARG A 21 5.12 19.06 18.04
CA ARG A 21 4.28 19.58 16.96
C ARG A 21 4.03 18.55 15.87
N GLY A 22 5.11 17.89 15.40
CA GLY A 22 5.02 16.83 14.39
C GLY A 22 4.17 15.66 14.86
N ALA A 23 4.39 15.20 16.10
CA ALA A 23 3.60 14.13 16.72
C ALA A 23 2.12 14.50 16.89
N ALA A 24 1.82 15.73 17.33
CA ALA A 24 0.45 16.22 17.46
C ALA A 24 -0.28 16.29 16.10
N ALA A 25 0.41 16.76 15.06
CA ALA A 25 -0.14 16.79 13.71
C ALA A 25 -0.40 15.36 13.16
N LEU A 26 0.48 14.39 13.44
CA LEU A 26 0.24 12.97 13.09
C LEU A 26 -0.94 12.38 13.86
N ARG A 27 -1.07 12.69 15.16
CA ARG A 27 -2.21 12.23 15.98
C ARG A 27 -3.54 12.69 15.40
N GLU A 28 -3.62 13.97 15.02
CA GLU A 28 -4.79 14.53 14.35
C GLU A 28 -5.02 13.89 12.98
N ALA A 29 -3.99 13.86 12.13
CA ALA A 29 -4.09 13.37 10.77
C ALA A 29 -4.53 11.91 10.71
N PHE A 30 -3.84 11.01 11.42
CA PHE A 30 -4.13 9.58 11.41
C PHE A 30 -5.37 9.21 12.23
N GLY A 31 -5.66 9.98 13.29
CA GLY A 31 -6.85 9.75 14.13
C GLY A 31 -8.15 10.23 13.50
N VAL A 32 -8.13 11.28 12.69
CA VAL A 32 -9.33 11.88 12.08
C VAL A 32 -9.49 11.52 10.62
N PHE A 33 -8.39 11.56 9.85
CA PHE A 33 -8.42 11.37 8.40
C PHE A 33 -7.84 10.03 7.95
N GLY A 34 -7.00 9.37 8.79
CA GLY A 34 -6.21 8.20 8.40
C GLY A 34 -5.15 8.49 7.34
N LEU A 35 -4.88 9.78 7.08
CA LEU A 35 -3.98 10.25 6.03
C LEU A 35 -3.31 11.56 6.47
N VAL A 36 -2.08 11.76 6.02
CA VAL A 36 -1.28 12.97 6.27
C VAL A 36 -0.56 13.42 5.00
N TYR A 37 -0.40 14.72 4.80
CA TYR A 37 0.55 15.28 3.84
C TYR A 37 1.92 15.38 4.48
N VAL A 38 2.97 15.00 3.73
CA VAL A 38 4.34 14.89 4.25
C VAL A 38 5.26 15.78 3.46
N LYS A 39 5.91 16.69 4.15
CA LYS A 39 6.91 17.63 3.63
C LYS A 39 8.31 17.17 4.01
N ASN A 40 9.32 17.57 3.22
CA ASN A 40 10.73 17.22 3.43
C ASN A 40 10.97 15.69 3.49
N HIS A 41 10.26 14.97 2.65
CA HIS A 41 10.17 13.50 2.59
C HIS A 41 11.37 12.82 1.89
N GLY A 42 12.34 13.57 1.35
CA GLY A 42 13.55 13.02 0.73
C GLY A 42 13.37 12.37 -0.65
N VAL A 43 12.15 12.30 -1.20
CA VAL A 43 11.94 11.78 -2.56
C VAL A 43 12.37 12.82 -3.58
N ASP A 44 13.31 12.44 -4.46
CA ASP A 44 13.74 13.29 -5.58
C ASP A 44 12.66 13.35 -6.66
N THR A 45 12.04 14.52 -6.82
CA THR A 45 10.97 14.76 -7.78
C THR A 45 11.45 14.59 -9.23
N GLN A 46 12.70 14.91 -9.56
CA GLN A 46 13.24 14.75 -10.92
C GLN A 46 13.47 13.26 -11.21
N ALA A 47 14.00 12.51 -10.26
CA ALA A 47 14.17 11.07 -10.38
C ALA A 47 12.80 10.37 -10.52
N LEU A 48 11.78 10.82 -9.79
CA LEU A 48 10.40 10.32 -9.92
C LEU A 48 9.85 10.57 -11.34
N GLN A 49 10.04 11.75 -11.92
CA GLN A 49 9.58 12.03 -13.29
C GLN A 49 10.33 11.17 -14.32
N ARG A 50 11.65 11.02 -14.20
CA ARG A 50 12.43 10.12 -15.07
C ARG A 50 11.98 8.66 -14.95
N PHE A 51 11.63 8.22 -13.74
CA PHE A 51 11.06 6.89 -13.55
C PHE A 51 9.72 6.74 -14.27
N TYR A 52 8.82 7.72 -14.15
CA TYR A 52 7.54 7.69 -14.87
C TYR A 52 7.71 7.67 -16.40
N ASP A 53 8.71 8.36 -16.95
CA ASP A 53 9.02 8.29 -18.38
C ASP A 53 9.49 6.89 -18.80
N SER A 54 10.34 6.29 -17.99
CA SER A 54 10.79 4.92 -18.19
C SER A 54 9.65 3.90 -18.06
N PHE A 55 8.76 4.09 -17.09
CA PHE A 55 7.58 3.26 -16.91
C PHE A 55 6.57 3.42 -18.07
N ALA A 56 6.37 4.62 -18.59
CA ALA A 56 5.56 4.85 -19.79
C ALA A 56 6.11 4.06 -21.00
N THR A 57 7.44 4.06 -21.17
CA THR A 57 8.11 3.26 -22.20
C THR A 57 7.86 1.76 -22.02
N PHE A 58 7.88 1.24 -20.80
CA PHE A 58 7.55 -0.15 -20.52
C PHE A 58 6.08 -0.47 -20.84
N VAL A 59 5.15 0.37 -20.37
CA VAL A 59 3.69 0.19 -20.56
C VAL A 59 3.31 0.21 -22.05
N ALA A 60 3.96 1.03 -22.85
CA ALA A 60 3.73 1.13 -24.31
C ALA A 60 4.13 -0.12 -25.10
N ARG A 61 4.83 -1.09 -24.49
CA ARG A 61 5.26 -2.33 -25.15
C ARG A 61 4.09 -3.22 -25.53
N PRO A 62 4.25 -4.06 -26.55
CA PRO A 62 3.29 -5.11 -26.86
C PRO A 62 3.03 -6.02 -25.66
N LEU A 63 1.81 -6.52 -25.51
CA LEU A 63 1.38 -7.38 -24.41
C LEU A 63 2.32 -8.58 -24.21
N GLU A 64 2.75 -9.23 -25.29
CA GLU A 64 3.65 -10.40 -25.24
C GLU A 64 5.02 -10.06 -24.63
N ALA A 65 5.57 -8.88 -24.91
CA ALA A 65 6.83 -8.42 -24.31
C ALA A 65 6.70 -8.19 -22.81
N LYS A 66 5.54 -7.73 -22.32
CA LYS A 66 5.27 -7.51 -20.90
C LYS A 66 5.05 -8.83 -20.13
N ARG A 67 4.46 -9.84 -20.77
CA ARG A 67 4.19 -11.17 -20.18
C ARG A 67 5.46 -11.87 -19.66
N SER A 68 6.62 -11.60 -20.26
CA SER A 68 7.89 -12.18 -19.79
C SER A 68 8.23 -11.83 -18.34
N SER A 69 7.67 -10.73 -17.81
CA SER A 69 7.84 -10.28 -16.42
C SER A 69 6.58 -10.44 -15.55
N GLY A 70 5.50 -11.04 -16.05
CA GLY A 70 4.32 -11.38 -15.26
C GLY A 70 4.37 -12.80 -14.71
N ARG A 71 4.01 -13.00 -13.45
CA ARG A 71 4.06 -14.31 -12.76
C ARG A 71 2.82 -14.52 -11.91
N ALA A 72 1.86 -15.25 -12.45
CA ALA A 72 0.64 -15.63 -11.72
C ALA A 72 0.93 -16.62 -10.57
N GLU A 73 1.95 -17.47 -10.72
CA GLU A 73 2.38 -18.46 -9.73
C GLU A 73 2.87 -17.86 -8.42
N ILE A 74 3.34 -16.61 -8.42
CA ILE A 74 3.68 -15.83 -7.22
C ILE A 74 2.61 -14.77 -6.93
N TRP A 75 1.40 -14.96 -7.43
CA TRP A 75 0.24 -14.07 -7.22
C TRP A 75 0.52 -12.62 -7.63
N TYR A 76 1.33 -12.43 -8.66
CA TYR A 76 1.79 -11.12 -9.16
C TYR A 76 2.43 -10.21 -8.09
N GLN A 77 3.01 -10.79 -7.04
CA GLN A 77 3.64 -9.99 -5.98
C GLN A 77 4.94 -9.32 -6.42
N ARG A 78 5.50 -9.69 -7.56
CA ARG A 78 6.63 -9.03 -8.23
C ARG A 78 6.44 -9.03 -9.75
N GLY A 79 7.05 -8.05 -10.42
CA GLY A 79 6.97 -7.92 -11.87
C GLY A 79 5.65 -7.28 -12.31
N TRP A 80 5.24 -7.58 -13.52
CA TRP A 80 4.08 -6.99 -14.16
C TRP A 80 2.76 -7.71 -13.82
N THR A 81 1.76 -6.93 -13.46
CA THR A 81 0.38 -7.40 -13.25
C THR A 81 -0.49 -6.88 -14.40
N PRO A 82 -1.13 -7.77 -15.17
CA PRO A 82 -2.02 -7.38 -16.26
C PRO A 82 -3.23 -6.57 -15.80
N PRO A 83 -3.87 -5.82 -16.71
CA PRO A 83 -5.18 -5.21 -16.43
C PRO A 83 -6.24 -6.25 -16.05
N ASN A 84 -7.23 -5.82 -15.27
CA ASN A 84 -8.37 -6.64 -14.85
C ASN A 84 -7.99 -7.88 -14.01
N THR A 85 -6.89 -7.81 -13.26
CA THR A 85 -6.44 -8.90 -12.38
C THR A 85 -6.90 -8.72 -10.94
N GLU A 86 -6.88 -7.49 -10.42
CA GLU A 86 -7.27 -7.17 -9.05
C GLU A 86 -8.75 -6.77 -8.97
N VAL A 87 -9.42 -7.19 -7.87
CA VAL A 87 -10.82 -6.82 -7.56
C VAL A 87 -10.86 -6.29 -6.14
N ALA A 88 -11.52 -5.15 -5.88
CA ALA A 88 -11.68 -4.63 -4.53
C ALA A 88 -12.62 -5.52 -3.71
N VAL A 89 -12.24 -5.87 -2.45
CA VAL A 89 -13.03 -6.74 -1.56
C VAL A 89 -14.42 -6.16 -1.28
N ALA A 90 -14.50 -4.83 -1.10
CA ALA A 90 -15.75 -4.13 -0.81
C ALA A 90 -16.40 -3.50 -2.06
N GLY A 91 -15.82 -3.72 -3.25
CA GLY A 91 -16.31 -3.16 -4.51
C GLY A 91 -17.47 -3.95 -5.11
N ASN A 92 -17.96 -3.46 -6.24
CA ASN A 92 -19.06 -4.12 -6.99
C ASN A 92 -18.60 -5.35 -7.80
N GLY A 93 -17.42 -5.90 -7.50
CA GLY A 93 -16.83 -7.03 -8.22
C GLY A 93 -16.27 -6.65 -9.60
N GLN A 94 -16.15 -5.37 -9.90
CA GLN A 94 -15.52 -4.89 -11.13
C GLN A 94 -13.99 -4.92 -10.98
N PRO A 95 -13.25 -5.51 -11.92
CA PRO A 95 -11.79 -5.46 -11.90
C PRO A 95 -11.29 -4.02 -12.10
N ASP A 96 -10.18 -3.69 -11.43
CA ASP A 96 -9.53 -2.40 -11.57
C ASP A 96 -9.00 -2.17 -13.00
N PHE A 97 -9.26 -0.99 -13.54
CA PHE A 97 -8.89 -0.63 -14.92
C PHE A 97 -7.48 -0.04 -14.98
N LYS A 98 -6.50 -0.85 -14.54
CA LYS A 98 -5.09 -0.48 -14.44
C LYS A 98 -4.18 -1.67 -14.74
N GLU A 99 -2.93 -1.41 -15.12
CA GLU A 99 -1.82 -2.36 -15.06
C GLU A 99 -0.75 -1.86 -14.10
N CYS A 100 -0.01 -2.77 -13.48
CA CYS A 100 0.93 -2.46 -12.43
C CYS A 100 2.30 -3.11 -12.67
N TYR A 101 3.33 -2.59 -11.98
CA TYR A 101 4.62 -3.24 -11.84
C TYR A 101 5.09 -3.18 -10.40
N PHE A 102 5.45 -4.32 -9.83
CA PHE A 102 5.82 -4.47 -8.43
C PHE A 102 7.28 -4.82 -8.25
N ALA A 103 7.95 -4.17 -7.28
CA ALA A 103 9.30 -4.55 -6.85
C ALA A 103 9.49 -4.31 -5.35
N ALA A 104 10.21 -5.20 -4.68
CA ALA A 104 10.70 -4.97 -3.33
C ALA A 104 11.90 -4.02 -3.38
N PRO A 105 11.96 -2.96 -2.55
CA PRO A 105 13.06 -2.01 -2.56
C PRO A 105 14.36 -2.55 -1.92
N TYR A 106 14.23 -3.60 -1.11
CA TYR A 106 15.31 -4.27 -0.39
C TYR A 106 15.39 -5.75 -0.75
N PRO A 107 16.55 -6.39 -0.52
CA PRO A 107 16.68 -7.84 -0.69
C PRO A 107 15.67 -8.61 0.16
N THR A 108 15.28 -9.75 -0.34
CA THR A 108 14.36 -10.67 0.34
C THR A 108 14.96 -11.23 1.63
N ASP A 109 14.16 -11.32 2.69
CA ASP A 109 14.52 -12.02 3.92
C ASP A 109 14.39 -13.54 3.68
N GLU A 110 15.53 -14.24 3.59
CA GLU A 110 15.57 -15.67 3.25
C GLU A 110 14.74 -16.55 4.21
N ALA A 111 14.80 -16.26 5.52
CA ALA A 111 14.07 -17.05 6.52
C ALA A 111 12.56 -16.89 6.34
N SER A 112 12.09 -15.66 6.09
CA SER A 112 10.66 -15.38 5.83
C SER A 112 10.21 -15.94 4.49
N ALA A 113 11.08 -15.95 3.47
CA ALA A 113 10.79 -16.53 2.16
C ALA A 113 10.58 -18.05 2.22
N LEU A 114 11.23 -18.75 3.14
CA LEU A 114 11.00 -20.19 3.36
C LEU A 114 9.61 -20.46 3.95
N GLU A 115 9.09 -19.57 4.77
CA GLU A 115 7.78 -19.73 5.41
C GLU A 115 6.64 -19.17 4.53
N PHE A 116 6.88 -18.03 3.87
CA PHE A 116 5.91 -17.30 3.05
C PHE A 116 6.48 -16.98 1.65
N PRO A 117 6.78 -17.99 0.80
CA PRO A 117 7.51 -17.80 -0.45
C PRO A 117 6.79 -16.85 -1.42
N ASN A 118 5.48 -16.78 -1.39
CA ASN A 118 4.70 -15.94 -2.28
C ASN A 118 4.62 -14.47 -1.81
N LEU A 119 4.94 -14.19 -0.55
CA LEU A 119 5.03 -12.80 -0.04
C LEU A 119 6.45 -12.21 -0.21
N TYR A 120 7.46 -13.05 -0.27
CA TYR A 120 8.87 -12.67 -0.38
C TYR A 120 9.57 -13.18 -1.67
N PRO A 121 8.91 -13.20 -2.84
CA PRO A 121 9.62 -13.64 -4.04
C PRO A 121 10.68 -12.61 -4.44
N GLU A 122 11.71 -13.07 -5.16
CA GLU A 122 12.71 -12.22 -5.77
C GLU A 122 12.10 -11.27 -6.80
N ASN A 123 12.72 -10.10 -6.98
CA ASN A 123 12.29 -9.15 -7.99
C ASN A 123 12.44 -9.76 -9.40
N ILE A 124 11.45 -9.53 -10.22
CA ILE A 124 11.42 -9.94 -11.62
C ILE A 124 11.57 -8.69 -12.49
N TRP A 125 12.50 -8.73 -13.44
CA TRP A 125 12.74 -7.63 -14.36
C TRP A 125 12.61 -8.08 -15.79
N PRO A 126 12.07 -7.24 -16.71
CA PRO A 126 12.09 -7.58 -18.14
C PRO A 126 13.54 -7.59 -18.64
N PRO A 127 13.93 -8.57 -19.48
CA PRO A 127 15.30 -8.70 -19.96
C PRO A 127 15.83 -7.44 -20.68
N ASP A 128 14.94 -6.71 -21.31
CA ASP A 128 15.17 -5.48 -22.06
C ASP A 128 14.53 -4.26 -21.36
N ALA A 129 14.63 -4.19 -20.02
CA ALA A 129 14.07 -3.08 -19.25
C ALA A 129 14.45 -1.71 -19.83
N PRO A 130 13.51 -0.75 -19.90
CA PRO A 130 13.88 0.60 -20.33
C PRO A 130 14.97 1.20 -19.43
N PRO A 131 15.79 2.12 -19.93
CA PRO A 131 16.79 2.82 -19.12
C PRO A 131 16.16 3.43 -17.87
N PHE A 132 16.83 3.34 -16.72
CA PHE A 132 16.39 3.85 -15.43
C PHE A 132 15.12 3.18 -14.84
N PHE A 133 14.57 2.15 -15.46
CA PHE A 133 13.34 1.50 -14.99
C PHE A 133 13.54 0.78 -13.66
N GLN A 134 14.50 -0.13 -13.60
CA GLN A 134 14.81 -0.89 -12.39
C GLN A 134 15.38 0.02 -11.29
N GLU A 135 16.42 0.78 -11.61
CA GLU A 135 17.07 1.69 -10.67
C GLU A 135 16.07 2.71 -10.11
N GLY A 136 15.25 3.31 -10.98
CA GLY A 136 14.26 4.31 -10.60
C GLY A 136 13.21 3.78 -9.64
N LEU A 137 12.66 2.58 -9.90
CA LEU A 137 11.67 1.96 -9.03
C LEU A 137 12.25 1.58 -7.66
N LEU A 138 13.46 1.00 -7.64
CA LEU A 138 14.13 0.64 -6.38
C LEU A 138 14.53 1.86 -5.56
N THR A 139 15.04 2.93 -6.21
CA THR A 139 15.42 4.18 -5.53
C THR A 139 14.19 4.87 -4.95
N LEU A 140 13.11 4.96 -5.74
CA LEU A 140 11.83 5.49 -5.27
C LEU A 140 11.34 4.72 -4.05
N GLY A 141 11.33 3.39 -4.12
CA GLY A 141 10.88 2.53 -3.03
C GLY A 141 11.69 2.75 -1.74
N ARG A 142 13.02 2.85 -1.85
CA ARG A 142 13.90 3.13 -0.69
C ARG A 142 13.62 4.50 -0.08
N SER A 143 13.53 5.55 -0.90
CA SER A 143 13.24 6.89 -0.39
C SER A 143 11.88 6.98 0.31
N LEU A 144 10.86 6.33 -0.25
CA LEU A 144 9.53 6.25 0.38
C LEU A 144 9.57 5.43 1.68
N HIS A 145 10.33 4.33 1.71
CA HIS A 145 10.49 3.50 2.91
C HIS A 145 11.12 4.27 4.06
N GLU A 146 12.20 5.00 3.81
CA GLU A 146 12.86 5.84 4.83
C GLU A 146 11.91 6.92 5.37
N ALA A 147 11.18 7.61 4.47
CA ALA A 147 10.15 8.57 4.90
C ALA A 147 9.07 7.89 5.77
N GLY A 148 8.67 6.67 5.41
CA GLY A 148 7.71 5.89 6.17
C GLY A 148 8.21 5.47 7.55
N LEU A 149 9.49 5.10 7.69
CA LEU A 149 10.09 4.79 9.00
C LEU A 149 10.06 6.01 9.92
N GLU A 150 10.37 7.22 9.44
CA GLU A 150 10.28 8.44 10.24
C GLU A 150 8.83 8.74 10.65
N LEU A 151 7.85 8.53 9.76
CA LEU A 151 6.44 8.67 10.09
C LEU A 151 5.98 7.65 11.15
N LEU A 152 6.43 6.40 11.06
CA LEU A 152 6.11 5.36 12.04
C LEU A 152 6.71 5.67 13.42
N ARG A 153 7.92 6.23 13.46
CA ARG A 153 8.53 6.74 14.70
C ARG A 153 7.71 7.89 15.29
N GLY A 154 7.34 8.86 14.46
CA GLY A 154 6.47 9.97 14.87
C GLY A 154 5.09 9.51 15.32
N ALA A 155 4.50 8.52 14.64
CA ALA A 155 3.22 7.91 15.02
C ALA A 155 3.29 7.21 16.38
N ALA A 156 4.40 6.53 16.70
CA ALA A 156 4.63 5.94 18.02
C ALA A 156 4.68 7.02 19.11
N LEU A 157 5.43 8.11 18.88
CA LEU A 157 5.48 9.25 19.80
C LEU A 157 4.10 9.90 19.98
N ALA A 158 3.35 10.10 18.89
CA ALA A 158 1.99 10.63 18.89
C ALA A 158 1.04 9.82 19.80
N MET A 159 1.33 8.51 19.97
CA MET A 159 0.57 7.58 20.81
C MET A 159 1.18 7.38 22.20
N GLY A 160 2.26 8.09 22.54
CA GLY A 160 2.97 7.93 23.81
C GLY A 160 3.60 6.54 23.98
N LEU A 161 4.07 5.95 22.87
CA LEU A 161 4.79 4.69 22.81
C LEU A 161 6.31 4.93 22.64
N PRO A 162 7.15 3.93 22.92
CA PRO A 162 8.56 3.98 22.51
C PRO A 162 8.66 4.25 20.99
N HIS A 163 9.52 5.19 20.59
CA HIS A 163 9.57 5.71 19.22
C HIS A 163 9.83 4.63 18.14
N SER A 164 10.49 3.53 18.50
CA SER A 164 10.85 2.46 17.55
C SER A 164 9.75 1.41 17.35
N VAL A 165 8.70 1.37 18.17
CA VAL A 165 7.77 0.23 18.26
C VAL A 165 7.17 -0.19 16.91
N PHE A 166 6.68 0.74 16.10
CA PHE A 166 6.13 0.40 14.79
C PHE A 166 7.23 0.14 13.75
N ALA A 167 8.34 0.88 13.82
CA ALA A 167 9.49 0.66 12.95
C ALA A 167 10.14 -0.72 13.18
N ASP A 168 10.25 -1.16 14.44
CA ASP A 168 10.76 -2.50 14.78
C ASP A 168 9.84 -3.62 14.25
N LEU A 169 8.53 -3.44 14.35
CA LEU A 169 7.55 -4.42 13.85
C LEU A 169 7.59 -4.60 12.33
N CYS A 170 8.02 -3.57 11.58
CA CYS A 170 8.08 -3.65 10.13
C CYS A 170 9.46 -4.04 9.56
N GLN A 171 10.48 -4.25 10.41
CA GLN A 171 11.79 -4.70 9.95
C GLN A 171 11.67 -6.00 9.15
N ARG A 172 12.25 -6.03 7.93
CA ARG A 172 12.23 -7.17 7.01
C ARG A 172 10.80 -7.66 6.65
N GLY A 173 9.79 -6.79 6.76
CA GLY A 173 8.45 -7.07 6.28
C GLY A 173 8.42 -7.24 4.74
N PRO A 174 7.33 -7.81 4.16
CA PRO A 174 7.18 -8.01 2.73
C PRO A 174 6.85 -6.70 2.00
N HIS A 175 7.72 -5.70 2.17
CA HIS A 175 7.53 -4.37 1.57
C HIS A 175 7.55 -4.43 0.06
N VAL A 176 6.70 -3.64 -0.57
CA VAL A 176 6.63 -3.58 -2.03
C VAL A 176 6.35 -2.16 -2.52
N THR A 177 7.01 -1.78 -3.61
CA THR A 177 6.74 -0.56 -4.36
C THR A 177 6.02 -0.92 -5.63
N ARG A 178 4.90 -0.27 -5.89
CA ARG A 178 4.03 -0.49 -7.04
C ARG A 178 4.02 0.75 -7.92
N ALA A 179 4.36 0.59 -9.21
CA ALA A 179 4.04 1.55 -10.24
C ALA A 179 2.67 1.19 -10.86
N LEU A 180 1.84 2.19 -11.13
CA LEU A 180 0.48 2.02 -11.63
C LEU A 180 0.28 2.84 -12.90
N GLN A 181 -0.29 2.19 -13.91
CA GLN A 181 -0.80 2.82 -15.12
C GLN A 181 -2.31 2.64 -15.17
N TYR A 182 -3.06 3.71 -14.93
CA TYR A 182 -4.50 3.74 -15.14
C TYR A 182 -4.79 3.95 -16.62
N LEU A 183 -5.60 3.04 -17.18
CA LEU A 183 -5.85 2.95 -18.60
C LEU A 183 -6.86 4.00 -19.09
N PRO A 184 -6.77 4.41 -20.37
CA PRO A 184 -7.69 5.39 -20.92
C PRO A 184 -9.10 4.78 -21.11
N LEU A 185 -10.12 5.51 -20.68
CA LEU A 185 -11.50 5.17 -20.98
C LEU A 185 -11.86 5.60 -22.41
N SER A 186 -12.60 4.77 -23.13
CA SER A 186 -13.21 5.13 -24.41
C SER A 186 -14.40 6.09 -24.22
N GLY A 187 -14.86 6.73 -25.28
CA GLY A 187 -16.03 7.60 -25.22
C GLY A 187 -17.31 6.90 -24.73
N SER A 188 -17.44 5.59 -24.98
CA SER A 188 -18.58 4.78 -24.48
C SER A 188 -18.44 4.34 -23.03
N GLN A 189 -17.24 4.39 -22.46
CA GLN A 189 -16.95 4.02 -21.07
C GLN A 189 -16.99 5.22 -20.12
N VAL A 190 -16.79 6.42 -20.62
CA VAL A 190 -16.85 7.65 -19.80
C VAL A 190 -18.28 7.82 -19.26
N ASN A 191 -18.39 8.23 -17.98
CA ASN A 191 -19.66 8.44 -17.26
C ASN A 191 -20.52 7.18 -17.07
N THR A 192 -19.97 5.98 -17.24
CA THR A 192 -20.66 4.70 -16.96
C THR A 192 -20.48 4.20 -15.54
N GLY A 193 -19.77 4.95 -14.69
CA GLY A 193 -19.43 4.54 -13.32
C GLY A 193 -18.16 3.69 -13.21
N ILE A 194 -17.40 3.49 -14.32
CA ILE A 194 -16.10 2.82 -14.26
C ILE A 194 -15.14 3.66 -13.44
N LEU A 195 -14.55 3.04 -12.42
CA LEU A 195 -13.52 3.62 -11.58
C LEU A 195 -12.14 3.11 -12.00
N TRP A 196 -11.11 3.93 -11.81
CA TRP A 196 -9.73 3.49 -11.96
C TRP A 196 -9.26 2.62 -10.82
N GLY A 197 -9.82 2.82 -9.62
CA GLY A 197 -9.67 1.96 -8.46
C GLY A 197 -10.92 2.06 -7.59
N GLU A 198 -11.54 0.92 -7.32
CA GLU A 198 -12.71 0.79 -6.44
C GLU A 198 -12.39 1.26 -5.01
N GLU A 199 -13.44 1.66 -4.26
CA GLU A 199 -13.28 2.08 -2.86
C GLU A 199 -12.79 0.91 -2.00
N HIS A 200 -11.64 1.09 -1.34
CA HIS A 200 -11.01 0.10 -0.47
C HIS A 200 -10.14 0.76 0.59
N THR A 201 -9.69 -0.03 1.56
CA THR A 201 -8.63 0.32 2.50
C THR A 201 -7.41 -0.56 2.24
N ASP A 202 -6.22 0.01 2.40
CA ASP A 202 -4.98 -0.75 2.26
C ASP A 202 -4.79 -1.71 3.46
N PHE A 203 -4.39 -2.95 3.21
CA PHE A 203 -4.25 -3.97 4.25
C PHE A 203 -2.89 -4.00 4.95
N ASN A 204 -1.92 -3.24 4.46
CA ASN A 204 -0.56 -3.10 5.01
C ASN A 204 -0.50 -2.20 6.27
N LEU A 205 0.71 -1.86 6.72
CA LEU A 205 0.94 -0.98 7.88
C LEU A 205 0.78 0.50 7.51
N LEU A 206 1.51 0.96 6.51
CA LEU A 206 1.51 2.36 6.05
C LEU A 206 1.75 2.41 4.53
N THR A 207 0.94 3.19 3.81
CA THR A 207 1.11 3.41 2.37
C THR A 207 1.64 4.81 2.10
N LEU A 208 2.65 4.94 1.24
CA LEU A 208 3.21 6.21 0.82
C LEU A 208 2.99 6.41 -0.67
N LEU A 209 2.46 7.57 -1.02
CA LEU A 209 2.10 7.96 -2.38
C LEU A 209 2.92 9.20 -2.78
N PRO A 210 3.89 9.07 -3.69
CA PRO A 210 4.77 10.21 -4.06
C PRO A 210 4.09 11.24 -4.96
N GLY A 211 2.82 11.01 -5.31
CA GLY A 211 2.09 11.76 -6.30
C GLY A 211 2.09 11.06 -7.65
N GLY A 212 1.15 11.44 -8.50
CA GLY A 212 1.01 10.90 -9.85
C GLY A 212 0.98 12.02 -10.89
N ARG A 213 0.96 11.64 -12.16
CA ARG A 213 0.78 12.55 -13.30
C ARG A 213 -0.30 12.05 -14.24
N PHE A 214 -0.99 12.98 -14.86
CA PHE A 214 -1.89 12.65 -15.96
C PHE A 214 -1.15 12.66 -17.28
N LEU A 215 -1.63 11.82 -18.20
CA LEU A 215 -1.21 11.80 -19.60
C LEU A 215 -2.42 12.12 -20.47
N ASN A 216 -2.27 13.06 -21.38
CA ASN A 216 -3.31 13.42 -22.34
C ASN A 216 -3.54 12.27 -23.35
N PRO A 217 -4.55 12.36 -24.25
CA PRO A 217 -4.80 11.33 -25.26
C PRO A 217 -3.63 11.05 -26.22
N GLN A 218 -2.64 11.95 -26.31
CA GLN A 218 -1.39 11.76 -27.06
C GLN A 218 -0.29 11.08 -26.23
N GLY A 219 -0.58 10.70 -24.97
CA GLY A 219 0.39 10.07 -24.05
C GLY A 219 1.40 11.04 -23.45
N GLN A 220 1.18 12.35 -23.54
CA GLN A 220 2.08 13.36 -23.01
C GLN A 220 1.64 13.83 -21.62
N PRO A 221 2.60 14.07 -20.69
CA PRO A 221 2.29 14.66 -19.39
C PRO A 221 1.54 15.98 -19.53
N ALA A 222 0.43 16.12 -18.81
CA ALA A 222 -0.42 17.30 -18.81
C ALA A 222 -1.14 17.46 -17.47
N PRO A 223 -1.60 18.69 -17.13
CA PRO A 223 -2.54 18.87 -16.03
C PRO A 223 -3.78 18.02 -16.24
N GLY A 224 -4.39 17.53 -15.15
CA GLY A 224 -5.62 16.72 -15.23
C GLY A 224 -6.73 17.45 -16.01
N PRO A 225 -7.59 16.71 -16.74
CA PRO A 225 -8.60 17.32 -17.62
C PRO A 225 -9.78 17.94 -16.85
N ASP A 226 -9.92 17.60 -15.59
CA ASP A 226 -10.99 18.07 -14.71
C ASP A 226 -10.53 18.11 -13.24
N ASP A 227 -11.37 18.68 -12.38
CA ASP A 227 -11.15 18.76 -10.94
C ASP A 227 -11.77 17.58 -10.16
N LYS A 228 -12.42 16.64 -10.84
CA LYS A 228 -13.17 15.50 -10.27
C LYS A 228 -12.41 14.19 -10.36
N SER A 229 -11.34 14.11 -11.14
CA SER A 229 -10.53 12.90 -11.28
C SER A 229 -9.39 12.87 -10.25
N GLY A 230 -9.02 11.64 -9.83
CA GLY A 230 -7.90 11.40 -8.93
C GLY A 230 -8.30 10.68 -7.64
N LEU A 231 -7.46 10.83 -6.61
CA LEU A 231 -7.63 10.21 -5.30
C LEU A 231 -8.68 10.94 -4.47
N TYR A 232 -9.63 10.20 -3.94
CA TYR A 232 -10.58 10.65 -2.93
C TYR A 232 -10.54 9.74 -1.72
N LEU A 233 -10.75 10.33 -0.55
CA LEU A 233 -10.80 9.69 0.75
C LEU A 233 -12.21 9.82 1.32
N ARG A 234 -12.67 8.78 2.00
CA ARG A 234 -13.92 8.86 2.77
C ARG A 234 -13.60 9.14 4.23
N THR A 235 -14.08 10.27 4.74
CA THR A 235 -13.94 10.59 6.17
C THR A 235 -14.74 9.62 7.05
N ARG A 236 -14.43 9.62 8.35
CA ARG A 236 -15.22 8.86 9.34
C ARG A 236 -16.69 9.23 9.28
N SER A 237 -17.55 8.24 9.55
CA SER A 237 -18.96 8.48 9.82
C SER A 237 -19.12 9.29 11.10
N THR A 238 -20.00 10.28 11.06
CA THR A 238 -20.44 11.06 12.21
C THR A 238 -21.97 11.00 12.30
N PRO A 239 -22.59 11.40 13.43
CA PRO A 239 -24.05 11.49 13.49
C PRO A 239 -24.66 12.39 12.40
N GLU A 240 -23.94 13.45 12.01
CA GLU A 240 -24.35 14.42 10.99
C GLU A 240 -24.07 13.91 9.57
N GLU A 241 -23.04 13.08 9.40
CA GLU A 241 -22.60 12.49 8.12
C GLU A 241 -22.44 10.96 8.29
N PRO A 242 -23.52 10.17 8.34
CA PRO A 242 -23.46 8.72 8.65
C PRO A 242 -22.66 7.88 7.65
N GLN A 243 -22.51 8.36 6.41
CA GLN A 243 -21.71 7.70 5.36
C GLN A 243 -20.32 8.30 5.21
N GLY A 244 -19.95 9.27 6.05
CA GLY A 244 -18.76 10.09 5.85
C GLY A 244 -18.87 10.95 4.58
N ARG A 245 -17.84 11.71 4.31
CA ARG A 245 -17.75 12.60 3.15
C ARG A 245 -16.53 12.26 2.32
N LEU A 246 -16.66 12.30 0.99
CA LEU A 246 -15.52 12.20 0.08
C LEU A 246 -14.76 13.52 0.07
N VAL A 247 -13.47 13.45 0.39
CA VAL A 247 -12.51 14.56 0.37
C VAL A 247 -11.42 14.26 -0.62
N ARG A 248 -11.07 15.23 -1.48
CA ARG A 248 -10.00 15.05 -2.45
C ARG A 248 -8.64 14.94 -1.75
N GLY A 249 -7.90 13.87 -2.05
CA GLY A 249 -6.58 13.59 -1.51
C GLY A 249 -5.44 14.21 -2.35
N SER A 250 -5.61 15.46 -2.78
CA SER A 250 -4.55 16.19 -3.53
C SER A 250 -3.56 16.80 -2.55
N SER A 251 -2.33 16.29 -2.55
CA SER A 251 -1.26 16.86 -1.73
C SER A 251 -0.88 18.27 -2.20
N PRO A 252 -0.53 19.18 -1.27
CA PRO A 252 0.13 20.43 -1.61
C PRO A 252 1.42 20.19 -2.41
N SER A 253 1.83 21.20 -3.19
CA SER A 253 3.10 21.12 -3.94
C SER A 253 4.27 20.79 -3.00
N GLY A 254 5.14 19.88 -3.41
CA GLY A 254 6.30 19.45 -2.62
C GLY A 254 5.97 18.53 -1.45
N CYS A 255 4.73 18.02 -1.37
CA CYS A 255 4.33 17.02 -0.38
C CYS A 255 4.00 15.68 -1.05
N ILE A 256 4.25 14.60 -0.33
CA ILE A 256 3.69 13.27 -0.61
C ILE A 256 2.51 12.99 0.33
N VAL A 257 1.78 11.92 0.06
CA VAL A 257 0.69 11.44 0.92
C VAL A 257 1.16 10.19 1.67
N ALA A 258 0.83 10.08 2.96
CA ALA A 258 0.95 8.83 3.71
C ALA A 258 -0.41 8.43 4.28
N GLN A 259 -0.80 7.17 4.11
CA GLN A 259 -2.09 6.61 4.53
C GLN A 259 -1.89 5.48 5.53
N VAL A 260 -2.71 5.47 6.57
CA VAL A 260 -2.82 4.36 7.53
C VAL A 260 -3.40 3.15 6.83
N GLY A 261 -2.72 2.00 6.95
CA GLY A 261 -3.25 0.71 6.54
C GLY A 261 -3.89 -0.07 7.69
N GLN A 262 -4.60 -1.16 7.36
CA GLN A 262 -5.34 -1.95 8.33
C GLN A 262 -4.47 -2.57 9.42
N GLN A 263 -3.20 -2.92 9.13
CA GLN A 263 -2.27 -3.43 10.15
C GLN A 263 -2.00 -2.39 11.23
N LEU A 264 -1.83 -1.09 10.88
CA LEU A 264 -1.63 -0.03 11.87
C LEU A 264 -2.91 0.26 12.64
N GLU A 265 -4.07 0.19 12.00
CA GLU A 265 -5.38 0.28 12.65
C GLU A 265 -5.55 -0.82 13.71
N ILE A 266 -5.27 -2.08 13.35
CA ILE A 266 -5.36 -3.21 14.28
C ILE A 266 -4.42 -3.01 15.47
N LEU A 267 -3.15 -2.67 15.22
CA LEU A 267 -2.14 -2.49 16.27
C LEU A 267 -2.49 -1.36 17.25
N THR A 268 -3.16 -0.32 16.75
CA THR A 268 -3.62 0.83 17.56
C THR A 268 -5.05 0.69 18.09
N GLY A 269 -5.68 -0.49 17.92
CA GLY A 269 -7.04 -0.76 18.40
C GLY A 269 -8.09 0.20 17.85
N GLY A 270 -7.91 0.65 16.58
CA GLY A 270 -8.79 1.60 15.92
C GLY A 270 -8.57 3.07 16.29
N THR A 271 -7.48 3.40 17.03
CA THR A 271 -7.16 4.80 17.33
C THR A 271 -6.68 5.54 16.09
N PHE A 272 -5.80 4.92 15.31
CA PHE A 272 -5.53 5.31 13.93
C PHE A 272 -6.40 4.46 13.01
N LEU A 273 -6.94 5.05 11.95
CA LEU A 273 -7.87 4.35 11.06
C LEU A 273 -7.33 4.21 9.65
N ALA A 274 -7.43 3.00 9.13
CA ALA A 274 -7.36 2.79 7.69
C ALA A 274 -8.52 3.52 7.01
N THR A 275 -8.18 4.41 6.08
CA THR A 275 -9.19 5.26 5.43
C THR A 275 -9.61 4.69 4.09
N PRO A 276 -10.93 4.47 3.87
CA PRO A 276 -11.43 4.10 2.56
C PRO A 276 -11.08 5.18 1.54
N HIS A 277 -10.56 4.75 0.41
CA HIS A 277 -10.19 5.63 -0.67
C HIS A 277 -10.56 5.05 -2.04
N VAL A 278 -10.80 5.93 -2.99
CA VAL A 278 -11.23 5.59 -4.35
C VAL A 278 -10.45 6.42 -5.37
N ILE A 279 -10.15 5.84 -6.52
CA ILE A 279 -9.52 6.55 -7.64
C ILE A 279 -10.55 6.75 -8.75
N THR A 280 -10.98 7.99 -8.94
CA THR A 280 -11.95 8.33 -9.97
C THR A 280 -11.27 8.61 -11.31
N ALA A 281 -11.87 8.10 -12.39
CA ALA A 281 -11.44 8.38 -13.74
C ALA A 281 -11.95 9.74 -14.23
N PRO A 282 -11.25 10.40 -15.20
CA PRO A 282 -11.74 11.62 -15.82
C PRO A 282 -13.07 11.43 -16.59
N GLY A 283 -13.91 12.46 -16.58
CA GLY A 283 -15.11 12.55 -17.40
C GLY A 283 -14.84 12.80 -18.89
N VAL A 284 -13.57 12.71 -19.33
CA VAL A 284 -13.12 12.96 -20.71
C VAL A 284 -12.36 11.74 -21.22
N PRO A 285 -12.68 11.21 -22.45
CA PRO A 285 -12.06 9.99 -22.95
C PRO A 285 -10.58 10.17 -23.30
N GLY A 286 -9.85 9.04 -23.31
CA GLY A 286 -8.47 8.97 -23.77
C GLY A 286 -7.40 9.39 -22.75
N TRP A 287 -7.78 9.96 -21.62
CA TRP A 287 -6.83 10.34 -20.56
C TRP A 287 -6.37 9.13 -19.76
N GLN A 288 -5.11 9.18 -19.35
CA GLN A 288 -4.44 8.16 -18.55
C GLN A 288 -3.84 8.80 -17.30
N ARG A 289 -3.44 7.98 -16.33
CA ARG A 289 -2.73 8.46 -15.15
C ARG A 289 -1.63 7.48 -14.76
N GLN A 290 -0.47 8.01 -14.44
CA GLN A 290 0.61 7.26 -13.79
C GLN A 290 0.68 7.64 -12.32
N SER A 291 0.97 6.64 -11.48
CA SER A 291 1.14 6.81 -10.04
C SER A 291 2.12 5.78 -9.52
N ALA A 292 2.56 5.96 -8.28
CA ALA A 292 3.28 4.94 -7.54
C ALA A 292 2.76 4.88 -6.10
N ALA A 293 2.93 3.73 -5.47
CA ALA A 293 2.65 3.51 -4.07
C ALA A 293 3.73 2.63 -3.46
N HIS A 294 4.14 2.92 -2.23
CA HIS A 294 5.00 2.05 -1.45
C HIS A 294 4.23 1.54 -0.24
N PHE A 295 4.12 0.21 -0.14
CA PHE A 295 3.40 -0.47 0.92
C PHE A 295 4.39 -1.01 1.95
N MET A 296 4.33 -0.48 3.16
CA MET A 296 5.07 -0.98 4.31
C MET A 296 4.20 -2.01 5.05
N HIS A 297 4.78 -3.14 5.36
CA HIS A 297 4.10 -4.21 6.09
C HIS A 297 4.82 -4.50 7.39
N VAL A 298 4.13 -5.00 8.40
CA VAL A 298 4.80 -5.65 9.53
C VAL A 298 5.42 -6.98 9.08
N HIS A 299 6.41 -7.44 9.81
CA HIS A 299 7.03 -8.75 9.55
C HIS A 299 5.98 -9.87 9.63
N THR A 300 6.01 -10.83 8.71
CA THR A 300 4.99 -11.88 8.57
C THR A 300 4.76 -12.72 9.80
N SER A 301 5.77 -12.92 10.66
CA SER A 301 5.65 -13.62 11.95
C SER A 301 5.11 -12.75 13.09
N THR A 302 4.82 -11.48 12.84
CA THR A 302 4.20 -10.58 13.83
C THR A 302 2.74 -10.96 14.04
N VAL A 303 2.30 -11.00 15.30
CA VAL A 303 0.89 -11.19 15.64
C VAL A 303 0.17 -9.85 15.51
N LEU A 304 -0.77 -9.78 14.58
CA LEU A 304 -1.69 -8.64 14.43
C LEU A 304 -2.78 -8.76 15.50
N PHE A 305 -2.71 -7.87 16.47
CA PHE A 305 -3.69 -7.68 17.52
C PHE A 305 -3.40 -6.35 18.21
N PRO A 306 -4.38 -5.66 18.83
CA PRO A 306 -4.12 -4.41 19.53
C PRO A 306 -2.96 -4.54 20.52
N LEU A 307 -2.00 -3.62 20.46
CA LEU A 307 -0.92 -3.53 21.44
C LEU A 307 -1.51 -3.38 22.85
N ALA A 308 -0.84 -3.86 23.89
CA ALA A 308 -1.37 -3.96 25.25
C ALA A 308 -2.09 -2.68 25.73
N ARG A 309 -1.54 -1.52 25.40
CA ARG A 309 -2.10 -0.20 25.74
C ARG A 309 -3.48 0.06 25.11
N PHE A 310 -3.78 -0.54 23.96
CA PHE A 310 -4.98 -0.31 23.16
C PHE A 310 -6.01 -1.43 23.29
N ARG A 311 -5.83 -2.42 24.16
CA ARG A 311 -6.73 -3.55 24.39
C ARG A 311 -7.94 -3.16 25.22
N THR A 312 -8.75 -2.25 24.71
CA THR A 312 -10.10 -2.02 25.29
C THR A 312 -10.99 -3.22 24.97
N PRO A 313 -12.09 -3.46 25.75
CA PRO A 313 -13.04 -4.52 25.43
C PRO A 313 -13.63 -4.40 24.01
N GLU A 314 -13.79 -3.18 23.51
CA GLU A 314 -14.24 -2.92 22.14
C GLU A 314 -13.18 -3.29 21.10
N ALA A 315 -11.95 -2.82 21.27
CA ALA A 315 -10.84 -3.16 20.37
C ALA A 315 -10.60 -4.67 20.30
N VAL A 316 -10.66 -5.37 21.45
CA VAL A 316 -10.54 -6.82 21.49
C VAL A 316 -11.67 -7.49 20.70
N ARG A 317 -12.91 -7.05 20.81
CA ARG A 317 -14.03 -7.60 20.02
C ARG A 317 -13.88 -7.34 18.52
N ASN A 318 -13.43 -6.13 18.15
CA ASN A 318 -13.36 -5.72 16.76
C ASN A 318 -12.20 -6.41 16.00
N TYR A 319 -11.10 -6.73 16.69
CA TYR A 319 -9.89 -7.25 16.06
C TYR A 319 -9.51 -8.70 16.47
N ALA A 320 -10.39 -9.39 17.20
CA ALA A 320 -10.21 -10.81 17.50
C ALA A 320 -10.63 -11.69 16.30
N PRO A 321 -10.03 -12.88 16.14
CA PRO A 321 -8.91 -13.44 16.89
C PRO A 321 -7.55 -12.83 16.48
N PRO A 322 -6.51 -12.89 17.35
CA PRO A 322 -5.15 -12.58 16.94
C PRO A 322 -4.72 -13.45 15.76
N VAL A 323 -4.01 -12.86 14.80
CA VAL A 323 -3.59 -13.55 13.57
C VAL A 323 -2.16 -13.17 13.21
N LEU A 324 -1.38 -14.07 12.59
CA LEU A 324 -0.08 -13.71 12.03
C LEU A 324 -0.26 -12.77 10.83
N ALA A 325 0.59 -11.76 10.71
CA ALA A 325 0.56 -10.82 9.60
C ALA A 325 0.65 -11.52 8.23
N GLY A 326 1.53 -12.52 8.09
CA GLY A 326 1.61 -13.30 6.85
C GLY A 326 0.33 -14.07 6.52
N THR A 327 -0.37 -14.59 7.53
CA THR A 327 -1.69 -15.22 7.35
C THR A 327 -2.74 -14.19 6.91
N TYR A 328 -2.73 -13.01 7.53
CA TYR A 328 -3.62 -11.91 7.19
C TYR A 328 -3.39 -11.44 5.75
N ASP A 329 -2.12 -11.24 5.37
CA ASP A 329 -1.75 -10.83 4.02
C ASP A 329 -2.21 -11.85 2.97
N ILE A 330 -1.94 -13.16 3.17
CA ILE A 330 -2.39 -14.22 2.25
C ILE A 330 -3.93 -14.26 2.16
N LYS A 331 -4.64 -14.16 3.29
CA LYS A 331 -6.11 -14.11 3.29
C LYS A 331 -6.62 -12.96 2.45
N THR A 332 -6.03 -11.78 2.60
CA THR A 332 -6.42 -10.60 1.81
C THR A 332 -6.11 -10.78 0.33
N LEU A 333 -4.96 -11.37 -0.03
CA LEU A 333 -4.63 -11.68 -1.44
C LEU A 333 -5.62 -12.66 -2.07
N VAL A 334 -6.16 -13.60 -1.30
CA VAL A 334 -7.26 -14.48 -1.76
C VAL A 334 -8.54 -13.67 -1.96
N ASP A 335 -8.89 -12.79 -1.03
CA ASP A 335 -10.13 -12.00 -1.09
C ASP A 335 -10.16 -11.03 -2.28
N ILE A 336 -9.01 -10.48 -2.67
CA ILE A 336 -8.88 -9.60 -3.85
C ILE A 336 -8.61 -10.36 -5.16
N GLY A 337 -8.63 -11.69 -5.13
CA GLY A 337 -8.52 -12.54 -6.33
C GLY A 337 -7.10 -12.74 -6.86
N LEU A 338 -6.05 -12.25 -6.19
CA LEU A 338 -4.66 -12.45 -6.62
C LEU A 338 -4.14 -13.83 -6.27
N ALA A 339 -4.47 -14.36 -5.08
CA ALA A 339 -4.12 -15.70 -4.65
C ALA A 339 -5.30 -16.67 -4.84
N PRO A 340 -5.05 -17.94 -5.15
CA PRO A 340 -6.11 -18.94 -5.24
C PRO A 340 -6.64 -19.31 -3.84
N PRO A 341 -7.93 -19.73 -3.68
CA PRO A 341 -8.47 -20.15 -2.40
C PRO A 341 -7.66 -21.24 -1.70
N SER A 342 -6.99 -22.12 -2.45
CA SER A 342 -6.10 -23.17 -1.92
C SER A 342 -4.87 -22.62 -1.18
N ALA A 343 -4.52 -21.35 -1.35
CA ALA A 343 -3.48 -20.71 -0.55
C ALA A 343 -3.81 -20.71 0.95
N LEU A 344 -5.10 -20.75 1.32
CA LEU A 344 -5.55 -20.82 2.71
C LEU A 344 -5.34 -22.20 3.34
N ASP A 345 -5.27 -23.27 2.56
CA ASP A 345 -5.08 -24.64 3.05
C ASP A 345 -3.73 -24.81 3.77
N GLN A 346 -2.75 -23.96 3.43
CA GLN A 346 -1.42 -23.94 4.03
C GLN A 346 -1.37 -23.21 5.39
N LEU A 347 -2.41 -22.48 5.75
CA LEU A 347 -2.47 -21.62 6.94
C LEU A 347 -3.11 -22.26 8.17
N GLY A 348 -3.52 -23.53 8.07
CA GLY A 348 -4.22 -24.27 9.12
C GLY A 348 -3.36 -24.60 10.36
N TYR A 349 -3.99 -25.20 11.34
CA TYR A 349 -3.35 -25.64 12.58
C TYR A 349 -2.25 -26.70 12.33
N ARG A 350 -1.01 -26.26 12.21
CA ARG A 350 0.15 -27.13 11.94
C ARG A 350 0.54 -28.06 13.10
N HIS A 351 -0.10 -27.94 14.27
CA HIS A 351 0.20 -28.82 15.40
C HIS A 351 -0.18 -30.28 15.11
N TYR A 352 -1.20 -30.55 14.26
CA TYR A 352 -1.53 -31.91 13.83
C TYR A 352 -0.41 -32.53 12.97
N ASP A 353 0.27 -31.74 12.15
CA ASP A 353 1.42 -32.20 11.36
C ASP A 353 2.59 -32.63 12.26
N ARG A 354 2.81 -31.90 13.38
CA ARG A 354 3.77 -32.30 14.39
C ARG A 354 3.41 -33.64 15.04
N LEU A 355 2.15 -33.82 15.41
CA LEU A 355 1.66 -35.08 15.99
C LEU A 355 1.76 -36.23 14.98
N ASN A 356 1.43 -36.01 13.73
CA ASN A 356 1.56 -37.00 12.67
C ASN A 356 3.02 -37.40 12.42
N ARG A 357 3.92 -36.46 12.41
CA ARG A 357 5.38 -36.74 12.32
C ARG A 357 5.90 -37.53 13.51
N GLN A 358 5.46 -37.20 14.72
CA GLN A 358 5.82 -37.99 15.92
C GLN A 358 5.30 -39.42 15.85
N ARG A 359 4.06 -39.65 15.37
CA ARG A 359 3.48 -40.96 15.17
C ARG A 359 4.20 -41.76 14.09
N ALA A 360 4.56 -41.10 12.97
CA ALA A 360 5.29 -41.75 11.88
C ALA A 360 6.73 -42.10 12.26
N GLY A 361 7.39 -41.28 13.13
CA GLY A 361 8.74 -41.55 13.64
C GLY A 361 8.78 -42.61 14.78
N GLY A 362 7.67 -42.85 15.46
CA GLY A 362 7.53 -43.85 16.54
C GLY A 362 7.30 -45.31 16.12
N SER A 363 7.23 -45.60 14.82
CA SER A 363 7.07 -46.96 14.29
C SER A 363 8.38 -47.71 14.04
N LYS A 364 9.45 -47.34 14.71
CA LYS A 364 10.72 -48.11 14.76
C LYS A 364 11.11 -48.35 16.21
N VAL A 365 10.43 -49.24 16.88
CA VAL A 365 10.93 -50.03 17.98
C VAL A 365 10.42 -51.48 17.78
#